data_061ddb013d5bf31a7bef044fa4696124
#
_entry.id   061ddb013d5bf31a7bef044fa4696124
#
_cell.length_a   1.000
_cell.length_b   1.000
_cell.length_c   1.000
_cell.angle_alpha   90.00
_cell.angle_beta   90.00
_cell.angle_gamma   90.00
#
_symmetry.space_group_name_H-M   'P 1'
#
loop_
_entity.id
_entity.type
_entity.pdbx_description
1 polymer ?
#
loop_
_entity_poly.entity_id
_entity_poly.type
_entity_poly.pdbx_seq_one_letter_code
_entity_poly.pdbx_strand_id
1 'polypeptide(L)'
;MEFTDVVKNRYACKKYDGAQISAAQLEAILEAGRLAPTAKNLQGQRIYVVQSAEGLAKIDALTPCRYSAPTVLVVAYDKDSVFVFPGGKANSGEEDASIVATHMMLAATNAGVDSCWLNFFDPEAVAKALHLPENEQVLMLLDLGHAAPDAGPLPNHTSRKPLAETVKYL
;
A
#
# COMPACT_ATOMS: atom_id res chain seq x y z
N MET A 1 5.00 4.23 18.82
CA MET A 1 6.28 4.83 18.28
C MET A 1 5.99 6.31 18.00
N GLU A 2 6.96 7.21 18.20
CA GLU A 2 6.80 8.60 17.77
C GLU A 2 6.71 8.69 16.24
N PHE A 3 5.91 9.63 15.72
CA PHE A 3 5.68 9.74 14.27
C PHE A 3 6.96 9.87 13.45
N THR A 4 7.91 10.66 13.94
CA THR A 4 9.21 10.84 13.27
C THR A 4 9.98 9.52 13.17
N ASP A 5 9.88 8.65 14.17
CA ASP A 5 10.54 7.34 14.17
C ASP A 5 9.84 6.38 13.21
N VAL A 6 8.51 6.41 13.15
CA VAL A 6 7.74 5.63 12.16
C VAL A 6 8.21 5.97 10.74
N VAL A 7 8.27 7.26 10.41
CA VAL A 7 8.69 7.73 9.07
C VAL A 7 10.14 7.34 8.75
N LYS A 8 11.04 7.38 9.73
CA LYS A 8 12.47 7.02 9.54
C LYS A 8 12.67 5.51 9.43
N ASN A 9 11.96 4.74 10.25
CA ASN A 9 12.16 3.29 10.35
C ASN A 9 11.45 2.51 9.23
N ARG A 10 10.41 3.09 8.61
CA ARG A 10 9.72 2.45 7.49
C ARG A 10 10.71 2.26 6.33
N TYR A 11 10.81 1.05 5.83
CA TYR A 11 11.55 0.72 4.60
C TYR A 11 10.76 -0.25 3.71
N ALA A 12 11.17 -0.42 2.46
CA ALA A 12 10.60 -1.41 1.55
C ALA A 12 11.23 -2.78 1.83
N CYS A 13 10.51 -3.63 2.59
CA CYS A 13 10.95 -4.98 2.90
C CYS A 13 10.86 -5.86 1.65
N LYS A 14 11.96 -6.51 1.27
CA LYS A 14 12.04 -7.38 0.09
C LYS A 14 12.40 -8.81 0.42
N LYS A 15 12.17 -9.24 1.65
CA LYS A 15 12.33 -10.62 2.10
C LYS A 15 11.60 -10.80 3.41
N TYR A 16 10.58 -11.65 3.40
CA TYR A 16 9.75 -11.94 4.58
C TYR A 16 10.05 -13.34 5.11
N ASP A 17 9.79 -13.56 6.40
CA ASP A 17 9.97 -14.85 7.08
C ASP A 17 8.81 -15.83 6.83
N GLY A 18 7.72 -15.36 6.22
CA GLY A 18 6.52 -16.13 5.91
C GLY A 18 5.52 -16.26 7.06
N ALA A 19 5.84 -15.77 8.26
CA ALA A 19 4.90 -15.78 9.38
C ALA A 19 3.77 -14.76 9.16
N GLN A 20 2.53 -15.19 9.43
CA GLN A 20 1.36 -14.31 9.34
C GLN A 20 1.43 -13.21 10.40
N ILE A 21 1.00 -12.01 10.01
CA ILE A 21 0.73 -10.93 10.97
C ILE A 21 -0.51 -11.27 11.80
N SER A 22 -0.56 -10.78 13.04
CA SER A 22 -1.72 -11.02 13.89
C SER A 22 -2.97 -10.27 13.39
N ALA A 23 -4.15 -10.80 13.74
CA ALA A 23 -5.41 -10.14 13.42
C ALA A 23 -5.47 -8.69 13.95
N ALA A 24 -4.95 -8.45 15.17
CA ALA A 24 -4.89 -7.12 15.76
C ALA A 24 -3.98 -6.15 15.00
N GLN A 25 -2.84 -6.62 14.48
CA GLN A 25 -1.96 -5.81 13.62
C GLN A 25 -2.65 -5.47 12.31
N LEU A 26 -3.29 -6.45 11.67
CA LEU A 26 -4.03 -6.22 10.42
C LEU A 26 -5.18 -5.22 10.64
N GLU A 27 -5.96 -5.38 11.71
CA GLU A 27 -7.07 -4.46 12.05
C GLU A 27 -6.56 -3.03 12.27
N ALA A 28 -5.47 -2.84 13.01
CA ALA A 28 -4.88 -1.52 13.24
C ALA A 28 -4.41 -0.86 11.93
N ILE A 29 -3.86 -1.65 11.00
CA ILE A 29 -3.43 -1.17 9.68
C ILE A 29 -4.64 -0.75 8.85
N LEU A 30 -5.67 -1.58 8.77
CA LEU A 30 -6.90 -1.29 8.01
C LEU A 30 -7.64 -0.08 8.58
N GLU A 31 -7.70 0.06 9.92
CA GLU A 31 -8.31 1.20 10.59
C GLU A 31 -7.58 2.51 10.28
N ALA A 32 -6.25 2.50 10.20
CA ALA A 32 -5.49 3.68 9.77
C ALA A 32 -5.85 4.10 8.34
N GLY A 33 -6.04 3.12 7.45
CA GLY A 33 -6.54 3.39 6.09
C GLY A 33 -7.96 3.96 6.08
N ARG A 34 -8.85 3.45 6.93
CA ARG A 34 -10.23 3.95 7.07
C ARG A 34 -10.29 5.39 7.56
N LEU A 35 -9.34 5.79 8.42
CA LEU A 35 -9.25 7.15 8.99
C LEU A 35 -8.53 8.15 8.06
N ALA A 36 -7.95 7.69 6.96
CA ALA A 36 -7.27 8.56 6.02
C ALA A 36 -8.24 9.55 5.36
N PRO A 37 -7.84 10.80 5.12
CA PRO A 37 -8.67 11.78 4.41
C PRO A 37 -8.82 11.40 2.93
N THR A 38 -10.00 11.70 2.38
CA THR A 38 -10.28 11.61 0.94
C THR A 38 -10.97 12.88 0.47
N ALA A 39 -10.89 13.18 -0.82
CA ALA A 39 -11.54 14.33 -1.41
C ALA A 39 -13.05 14.32 -1.08
N LYS A 40 -13.55 15.41 -0.50
CA LYS A 40 -14.94 15.54 -0.02
C LYS A 40 -15.42 14.41 0.90
N ASN A 41 -14.49 13.65 1.50
CA ASN A 41 -14.78 12.47 2.31
C ASN A 41 -15.60 11.40 1.56
N LEU A 42 -15.33 11.23 0.26
CA LEU A 42 -16.05 10.27 -0.59
C LEU A 42 -15.75 8.82 -0.26
N GLN A 43 -14.60 8.52 0.36
CA GLN A 43 -14.20 7.20 0.85
C GLN A 43 -14.32 6.12 -0.23
N GLY A 44 -13.85 6.47 -1.43
CA GLY A 44 -13.89 5.60 -2.62
C GLY A 44 -12.90 4.44 -2.60
N GLN A 45 -12.00 4.36 -1.59
CA GLN A 45 -11.02 3.28 -1.48
C GLN A 45 -11.69 1.91 -1.33
N ARG A 46 -11.06 0.89 -1.91
CA ARG A 46 -11.40 -0.53 -1.76
C ARG A 46 -10.13 -1.29 -1.42
N ILE A 47 -10.17 -2.03 -0.32
CA ILE A 47 -9.00 -2.77 0.18
C ILE A 47 -9.35 -4.25 0.22
N TYR A 48 -8.62 -5.05 -0.56
CA TYR A 48 -8.77 -6.50 -0.57
C TYR A 48 -7.62 -7.15 0.17
N VAL A 49 -7.93 -7.94 1.18
CA VAL A 49 -6.93 -8.66 1.98
C VAL A 49 -6.72 -10.05 1.38
N VAL A 50 -5.54 -10.30 0.85
CA VAL A 50 -5.16 -11.57 0.26
C VAL A 50 -4.21 -12.30 1.21
N GLN A 51 -4.70 -13.41 1.80
CA GLN A 51 -3.96 -14.27 2.74
C GLN A 51 -4.09 -15.76 2.40
N SER A 52 -5.08 -16.13 1.57
CA SER A 52 -5.24 -17.53 1.17
C SER A 52 -4.13 -17.97 0.22
N ALA A 53 -3.72 -19.23 0.32
CA ALA A 53 -2.71 -19.81 -0.56
C ALA A 53 -3.08 -19.65 -2.05
N GLU A 54 -4.37 -19.81 -2.40
CA GLU A 54 -4.86 -19.62 -3.77
C GLU A 54 -4.72 -18.14 -4.20
N GLY A 55 -5.13 -17.20 -3.37
CA GLY A 55 -5.03 -15.77 -3.67
C GLY A 55 -3.59 -15.31 -3.83
N LEU A 56 -2.70 -15.75 -2.94
CA LEU A 56 -1.27 -15.44 -3.00
C LEU A 56 -0.61 -16.05 -4.26
N ALA A 57 -1.01 -17.27 -4.66
CA ALA A 57 -0.52 -17.87 -5.90
C ALA A 57 -0.96 -17.09 -7.16
N LYS A 58 -2.17 -16.50 -7.14
CA LYS A 58 -2.62 -15.61 -8.23
C LYS A 58 -1.75 -14.35 -8.30
N ILE A 59 -1.38 -13.75 -7.16
CA ILE A 59 -0.47 -12.61 -7.12
C ILE A 59 0.93 -13.02 -7.62
N ASP A 60 1.48 -14.16 -7.19
CA ASP A 60 2.80 -14.64 -7.62
C ASP A 60 2.88 -14.90 -9.14
N ALA A 61 1.77 -15.24 -9.77
CA ALA A 61 1.70 -15.40 -11.23
C ALA A 61 1.77 -14.06 -12.00
N LEU A 62 1.52 -12.93 -11.33
CA LEU A 62 1.43 -11.60 -11.95
C LEU A 62 2.58 -10.68 -11.58
N THR A 63 3.30 -10.96 -10.51
CA THR A 63 4.49 -10.19 -10.09
C THR A 63 5.50 -11.06 -9.36
N PRO A 64 6.81 -10.89 -9.61
CA PRO A 64 7.86 -11.54 -8.82
C PRO A 64 8.12 -10.81 -7.49
N CYS A 65 7.42 -9.73 -7.20
CA CYS A 65 7.78 -8.77 -6.16
C CYS A 65 7.03 -8.94 -4.83
N ARG A 66 6.26 -10.02 -4.63
CA ARG A 66 5.63 -10.32 -3.33
C ARG A 66 6.65 -10.70 -2.24
N TYR A 67 7.85 -11.15 -2.62
CA TYR A 67 8.96 -11.47 -1.71
C TYR A 67 8.59 -12.44 -0.58
N SER A 68 7.64 -13.35 -0.82
CA SER A 68 7.07 -14.29 0.17
C SER A 68 6.27 -13.61 1.30
N ALA A 69 5.79 -12.39 1.12
CA ALA A 69 4.89 -11.75 2.08
C ALA A 69 3.65 -12.62 2.31
N PRO A 70 3.28 -12.92 3.57
CA PRO A 70 2.14 -13.78 3.89
C PRO A 70 0.79 -13.07 3.73
N THR A 71 0.79 -11.74 3.65
CA THR A 71 -0.40 -10.91 3.46
C THR A 71 -0.12 -9.88 2.39
N VAL A 72 -1.07 -9.70 1.47
CA VAL A 72 -1.04 -8.63 0.46
C VAL A 72 -2.34 -7.85 0.54
N LEU A 73 -2.26 -6.53 0.69
CA LEU A 73 -3.40 -5.66 0.51
C LEU A 73 -3.42 -5.17 -0.95
N VAL A 74 -4.48 -5.50 -1.68
CA VAL A 74 -4.75 -4.88 -2.99
C VAL A 74 -5.48 -3.59 -2.72
N VAL A 75 -4.86 -2.47 -3.06
CA VAL A 75 -5.44 -1.14 -2.90
C VAL A 75 -6.04 -0.72 -4.23
N ALA A 76 -7.34 -0.52 -4.22
CA ALA A 76 -8.13 -0.08 -5.36
C ALA A 76 -9.02 1.11 -4.99
N TYR A 77 -9.64 1.71 -5.96
CA TYR A 77 -10.68 2.71 -5.75
C TYR A 77 -11.85 2.50 -6.72
N ASP A 78 -13.03 2.86 -6.25
CA ASP A 78 -14.27 2.88 -7.00
C ASP A 78 -14.30 4.14 -7.89
N LYS A 79 -14.31 3.95 -9.20
CA LYS A 79 -14.31 5.03 -10.21
C LYS A 79 -15.55 5.92 -10.13
N ASP A 80 -16.63 5.43 -9.54
CA ASP A 80 -17.89 6.17 -9.37
C ASP A 80 -17.90 7.02 -8.07
N SER A 81 -16.93 6.78 -7.17
CA SER A 81 -16.79 7.46 -5.87
C SER A 81 -15.55 8.34 -5.82
N VAL A 82 -15.30 9.14 -6.86
CA VAL A 82 -14.16 10.06 -6.98
C VAL A 82 -14.62 11.50 -7.15
N PHE A 83 -13.82 12.45 -6.67
CA PHE A 83 -14.02 13.86 -6.95
C PHE A 83 -13.37 14.21 -8.30
N VAL A 84 -14.17 14.67 -9.24
CA VAL A 84 -13.70 15.15 -10.54
C VAL A 84 -13.20 16.59 -10.37
N PHE A 85 -11.95 16.86 -10.73
CA PHE A 85 -11.36 18.19 -10.61
C PHE A 85 -11.98 19.19 -11.58
N PRO A 86 -12.00 20.49 -11.23
CA PRO A 86 -12.47 21.52 -12.15
C PRO A 86 -11.78 21.40 -13.52
N GLY A 87 -12.58 21.40 -14.59
CA GLY A 87 -12.10 21.19 -15.96
C GLY A 87 -12.18 19.73 -16.45
N GLY A 88 -12.55 18.77 -15.58
CA GLY A 88 -12.86 17.38 -15.97
C GLY A 88 -11.69 16.53 -16.49
N LYS A 89 -10.44 17.00 -16.35
CA LYS A 89 -9.25 16.31 -16.91
C LYS A 89 -8.63 15.28 -15.98
N ALA A 90 -8.94 15.33 -14.68
CA ALA A 90 -8.42 14.44 -13.66
C ALA A 90 -9.45 14.25 -12.53
N ASN A 91 -9.22 13.26 -11.69
CA ASN A 91 -10.02 12.98 -10.50
C ASN A 91 -9.13 12.56 -9.32
N SER A 92 -9.73 12.45 -8.14
CA SER A 92 -9.03 12.17 -6.89
C SER A 92 -8.74 10.67 -6.64
N GLY A 93 -9.14 9.75 -7.51
CA GLY A 93 -9.12 8.32 -7.22
C GLY A 93 -7.74 7.79 -6.85
N GLU A 94 -6.73 8.05 -7.68
CA GLU A 94 -5.34 7.64 -7.40
C GLU A 94 -4.73 8.40 -6.22
N GLU A 95 -5.04 9.69 -6.07
CA GLU A 95 -4.58 10.52 -4.96
C GLU A 95 -5.15 10.02 -3.63
N ASP A 96 -6.48 9.86 -3.53
CA ASP A 96 -7.15 9.37 -2.33
C ASP A 96 -6.64 7.97 -1.94
N ALA A 97 -6.56 7.04 -2.90
CA ALA A 97 -6.07 5.69 -2.66
C ALA A 97 -4.59 5.67 -2.23
N SER A 98 -3.75 6.59 -2.75
CA SER A 98 -2.35 6.74 -2.34
C SER A 98 -2.23 7.27 -0.90
N ILE A 99 -3.09 8.19 -0.50
CA ILE A 99 -3.15 8.70 0.88
C ILE A 99 -3.53 7.56 1.84
N VAL A 100 -4.57 6.79 1.51
CA VAL A 100 -5.00 5.61 2.28
C VAL A 100 -3.88 4.58 2.40
N ALA A 101 -3.22 4.22 1.29
CA ALA A 101 -2.11 3.26 1.30
C ALA A 101 -0.93 3.77 2.14
N THR A 102 -0.64 5.06 2.11
CA THR A 102 0.42 5.68 2.94
C THR A 102 0.09 5.57 4.43
N HIS A 103 -1.16 5.84 4.84
CA HIS A 103 -1.59 5.67 6.23
C HIS A 103 -1.43 4.22 6.69
N MET A 104 -1.87 3.24 5.87
CA MET A 104 -1.70 1.83 6.17
C MET A 104 -0.23 1.40 6.27
N MET A 105 0.63 1.87 5.37
CA MET A 105 2.06 1.57 5.36
C MET A 105 2.76 2.12 6.63
N LEU A 106 2.43 3.32 7.05
CA LEU A 106 2.99 3.91 8.28
C LEU A 106 2.44 3.22 9.53
N ALA A 107 1.15 2.86 9.54
CA ALA A 107 0.54 2.09 10.62
C ALA A 107 1.17 0.69 10.76
N ALA A 108 1.50 0.03 9.64
CA ALA A 108 2.22 -1.24 9.65
C ALA A 108 3.54 -1.11 10.41
N THR A 109 4.36 -0.12 10.07
CA THR A 109 5.63 0.16 10.77
C THR A 109 5.41 0.42 12.26
N ASN A 110 4.38 1.21 12.60
CA ASN A 110 4.05 1.50 14.00
C ASN A 110 3.61 0.25 14.79
N ALA A 111 2.98 -0.71 14.10
CA ALA A 111 2.55 -1.98 14.65
C ALA A 111 3.64 -3.07 14.64
N GLY A 112 4.88 -2.75 14.24
CA GLY A 112 5.97 -3.72 14.12
C GLY A 112 5.78 -4.70 12.96
N VAL A 113 5.11 -4.27 11.89
CA VAL A 113 4.90 -5.02 10.64
C VAL A 113 5.72 -4.35 9.54
N ASP A 114 6.51 -5.14 8.83
CA ASP A 114 7.25 -4.68 7.67
C ASP A 114 6.35 -4.66 6.44
N SER A 115 6.64 -3.74 5.51
CA SER A 115 5.82 -3.55 4.32
C SER A 115 6.65 -3.26 3.08
N CYS A 116 6.06 -3.53 1.90
CA CYS A 116 6.60 -3.10 0.62
C CYS A 116 5.47 -2.60 -0.28
N TRP A 117 5.59 -1.37 -0.77
CA TRP A 117 4.72 -0.81 -1.80
C TRP A 117 5.13 -1.34 -3.17
N LEU A 118 4.21 -1.96 -3.91
CA LEU A 118 4.48 -2.58 -5.21
C LEU A 118 3.64 -1.95 -6.32
N ASN A 119 4.34 -1.64 -7.43
CA ASN A 119 3.71 -1.22 -8.68
C ASN A 119 4.24 -2.01 -9.90
N PHE A 120 5.06 -3.05 -9.67
CA PHE A 120 5.59 -3.87 -10.75
C PHE A 120 4.65 -5.04 -11.08
N PHE A 121 3.47 -4.71 -11.61
CA PHE A 121 2.43 -5.63 -12.06
C PHE A 121 1.48 -4.91 -13.02
N ASP A 122 0.62 -5.66 -13.71
CA ASP A 122 -0.49 -5.13 -14.51
C ASP A 122 -1.75 -5.01 -13.64
N PRO A 123 -2.26 -3.80 -13.35
CA PRO A 123 -3.45 -3.58 -12.52
C PRO A 123 -4.71 -4.27 -13.04
N GLU A 124 -4.92 -4.31 -14.36
CA GLU A 124 -6.07 -4.96 -14.98
C GLU A 124 -5.99 -6.48 -14.83
N ALA A 125 -4.78 -7.05 -14.98
CA ALA A 125 -4.56 -8.47 -14.77
C ALA A 125 -4.83 -8.90 -13.32
N VAL A 126 -4.43 -8.08 -12.33
CA VAL A 126 -4.75 -8.33 -10.90
C VAL A 126 -6.24 -8.25 -10.66
N ALA A 127 -6.92 -7.21 -11.14
CA ALA A 127 -8.36 -7.06 -11.00
C ALA A 127 -9.12 -8.28 -11.57
N LYS A 128 -8.73 -8.73 -12.76
CA LYS A 128 -9.32 -9.90 -13.41
C LYS A 128 -9.05 -11.20 -12.65
N ALA A 129 -7.82 -11.45 -12.22
CA ALA A 129 -7.44 -12.67 -11.50
C ALA A 129 -8.16 -12.81 -10.15
N LEU A 130 -8.43 -11.69 -9.50
CA LEU A 130 -9.13 -11.62 -8.21
C LEU A 130 -10.64 -11.38 -8.34
N HIS A 131 -11.16 -11.28 -9.56
CA HIS A 131 -12.59 -11.03 -9.85
C HIS A 131 -13.13 -9.75 -9.19
N LEU A 132 -12.38 -8.66 -9.26
CA LEU A 132 -12.81 -7.38 -8.73
C LEU A 132 -13.91 -6.76 -9.63
N PRO A 133 -14.80 -5.91 -9.07
CA PRO A 133 -15.81 -5.19 -9.84
C PRO A 133 -15.21 -4.33 -10.96
N GLU A 134 -15.90 -4.23 -12.11
CA GLU A 134 -15.43 -3.48 -13.28
C GLU A 134 -15.29 -1.96 -13.04
N ASN A 135 -16.08 -1.43 -12.09
CA ASN A 135 -16.00 -0.02 -11.68
C ASN A 135 -14.85 0.25 -10.71
N GLU A 136 -14.06 -0.74 -10.33
CA GLU A 136 -12.90 -0.56 -9.44
C GLU A 136 -11.60 -0.59 -10.24
N GLN A 137 -10.68 0.29 -9.85
CA GLN A 137 -9.34 0.35 -10.43
C GLN A 137 -8.29 0.04 -9.37
N VAL A 138 -7.48 -0.98 -9.63
CA VAL A 138 -6.33 -1.31 -8.78
C VAL A 138 -5.26 -0.24 -8.96
N LEU A 139 -4.77 0.30 -7.84
CA LEU A 139 -3.69 1.27 -7.81
C LEU A 139 -2.33 0.60 -7.54
N MET A 140 -2.26 -0.17 -6.45
CA MET A 140 -1.01 -0.76 -5.99
C MET A 140 -1.26 -1.99 -5.10
N LEU A 141 -0.21 -2.75 -4.84
CA LEU A 141 -0.22 -3.80 -3.83
C LEU A 141 0.66 -3.37 -2.64
N LEU A 142 0.21 -3.66 -1.42
CA LEU A 142 0.99 -3.46 -0.20
C LEU A 142 1.25 -4.81 0.44
N ASP A 143 2.49 -5.28 0.32
CA ASP A 143 2.95 -6.45 1.04
C ASP A 143 3.06 -6.18 2.54
N LEU A 144 2.66 -7.11 3.36
CA LEU A 144 2.74 -7.07 4.81
C LEU A 144 3.27 -8.39 5.37
N GLY A 145 4.15 -8.31 6.35
CA GLY A 145 4.72 -9.46 7.03
C GLY A 145 5.80 -9.06 8.02
N HIS A 146 6.59 -10.03 8.47
CA HIS A 146 7.77 -9.79 9.29
C HIS A 146 9.02 -10.05 8.44
N ALA A 147 10.00 -9.15 8.53
CA ALA A 147 11.25 -9.28 7.80
C ALA A 147 12.00 -10.56 8.21
N ALA A 148 12.55 -11.27 7.22
CA ALA A 148 13.46 -12.39 7.51
C ALA A 148 14.70 -11.89 8.27
N PRO A 149 15.39 -12.75 9.08
CA PRO A 149 16.51 -12.32 9.92
C PRO A 149 17.67 -11.65 9.17
N ASP A 150 17.83 -11.95 7.89
CA ASP A 150 18.85 -11.39 7.00
C ASP A 150 18.30 -10.30 6.06
N ALA A 151 17.05 -9.86 6.26
CA ALA A 151 16.44 -8.77 5.52
C ALA A 151 16.81 -7.41 6.14
N GLY A 152 16.78 -6.36 5.30
CA GLY A 152 17.02 -5.01 5.76
C GLY A 152 16.77 -3.98 4.64
N PRO A 153 16.89 -2.69 4.97
CA PRO A 153 16.74 -1.64 3.97
C PRO A 153 17.83 -1.71 2.90
N LEU A 154 17.46 -1.33 1.68
CA LEU A 154 18.42 -1.21 0.59
C LEU A 154 19.46 -0.10 0.88
N PRO A 155 20.69 -0.18 0.31
CA PRO A 155 21.74 0.79 0.58
C PRO A 155 21.37 2.26 0.33
N ASN A 156 20.44 2.52 -0.59
CA ASN A 156 19.96 3.87 -0.92
C ASN A 156 18.77 4.33 -0.04
N HIS A 157 18.35 3.52 0.93
CA HIS A 157 17.16 3.81 1.75
C HIS A 157 17.23 5.18 2.45
N THR A 158 18.41 5.58 2.94
CA THR A 158 18.62 6.84 3.64
C THR A 158 18.96 8.00 2.71
N SER A 159 19.17 7.75 1.42
CA SER A 159 19.47 8.81 0.45
C SER A 159 18.27 9.72 0.25
N ARG A 160 18.48 11.02 0.44
CA ARG A 160 17.45 12.06 0.23
C ARG A 160 18.08 13.27 -0.44
N LYS A 161 17.32 13.88 -1.35
CA LYS A 161 17.68 15.20 -1.87
C LYS A 161 17.59 16.25 -0.77
N PRO A 162 18.46 17.27 -0.78
CA PRO A 162 18.31 18.43 0.10
C PRO A 162 16.94 19.10 -0.09
N LEU A 163 16.37 19.65 0.99
CA LEU A 163 15.06 20.34 0.91
C LEU A 163 15.06 21.46 -0.14
N ALA A 164 16.19 22.16 -0.31
CA ALA A 164 16.33 23.25 -1.29
C ALA A 164 16.12 22.81 -2.76
N GLU A 165 16.26 21.51 -3.08
CA GLU A 165 15.97 20.99 -4.41
C GLU A 165 14.46 20.74 -4.62
N THR A 166 13.74 20.44 -3.56
CA THR A 166 12.32 20.00 -3.62
C THR A 166 11.34 21.04 -3.10
N VAL A 167 11.82 22.05 -2.37
CA VAL A 167 11.01 23.13 -1.77
C VAL A 167 11.41 24.47 -2.36
N LYS A 168 10.43 25.25 -2.78
CA LYS A 168 10.61 26.63 -3.26
C LYS A 168 9.70 27.56 -2.46
N TYR A 169 10.24 28.67 -2.01
CA TYR A 169 9.48 29.75 -1.38
C TYR A 169 9.15 30.80 -2.45
N LEU A 170 7.86 31.17 -2.57
CA LEU A 170 7.34 32.15 -3.54
C LEU A 170 6.83 33.38 -2.83
#